data_b7f276945a50af0c9a7a5fda7e1835a3
#
_entry.id   b7f276945a50af0c9a7a5fda7e1835a3
#
_cell.length_a   1.000
_cell.length_b   1.000
_cell.length_c   1.000
_cell.angle_alpha   90.00
_cell.angle_beta   90.00
_cell.angle_gamma   90.00
#
_symmetry.space_group_name_H-M   'P 1'
#
loop_
_entity.id
_entity.type
_entity.pdbx_description
1 polymer ?
#
loop_
_entity_poly.entity_id
_entity_poly.type
_entity_poly.pdbx_seq_one_letter_code
_entity_poly.pdbx_strand_id
1 'polypeptide(L)'
;FSFYDGPPTANGKPHIGHILTRVMKDIVPRYQTMKGKHVLRKAGWDTHGLPVELEVEKLLGMDGKQDIEKYGIEPFIKKCKESVWKYKGEWEKMSERVGYWADMDNPYVTYDDKYIESVWWALKEIWKKGLLYKGHKIVPYCPRCGTALSSHEVAQGYKDVKETSVFVRFKIKGEENRYFLAW
;
A
#
# COMPACT_ATOMS: atom_id res chain seq x y z
N PHE A 1 8.66 -1.55 -26.03
CA PHE A 1 7.52 -2.04 -25.21
C PHE A 1 7.65 -1.48 -23.80
N SER A 2 6.62 -0.75 -23.34
CA SER A 2 6.60 -0.17 -22.00
C SER A 2 6.17 -1.22 -20.97
N PHE A 3 6.94 -1.30 -19.89
CA PHE A 3 6.67 -2.16 -18.76
C PHE A 3 6.90 -1.37 -17.47
N TYR A 4 5.96 -1.47 -16.55
CA TYR A 4 6.04 -0.86 -15.23
C TYR A 4 5.95 -1.94 -14.16
N ASP A 5 6.97 -2.03 -13.32
CA ASP A 5 6.95 -2.95 -12.18
C ASP A 5 6.14 -2.36 -11.03
N GLY A 6 5.27 -3.17 -10.41
CA GLY A 6 4.71 -2.90 -9.10
C GLY A 6 5.75 -3.24 -8.04
N PRO A 7 6.33 -2.24 -7.34
CA PRO A 7 7.49 -2.47 -6.49
C PRO A 7 7.08 -3.20 -5.20
N PRO A 8 7.92 -4.11 -4.69
CA PRO A 8 7.68 -4.72 -3.39
C PRO A 8 8.00 -3.73 -2.26
N THR A 9 7.32 -3.90 -1.13
CA THR A 9 7.74 -3.30 0.13
C THR A 9 8.74 -4.23 0.80
N ALA A 10 9.97 -3.75 1.03
CA ALA A 10 11.03 -4.56 1.64
C ALA A 10 10.96 -4.60 3.18
N ASN A 11 9.76 -4.59 3.76
CA ASN A 11 9.50 -4.61 5.19
C ASN A 11 9.48 -6.03 5.81
N GLY A 12 9.68 -7.08 4.99
CA GLY A 12 9.75 -8.47 5.41
C GLY A 12 10.55 -9.33 4.45
N LYS A 13 10.81 -10.59 4.84
CA LYS A 13 11.48 -11.56 3.99
C LYS A 13 10.60 -11.94 2.80
N PRO A 14 11.21 -12.15 1.60
CA PRO A 14 10.47 -12.67 0.47
C PRO A 14 9.97 -14.09 0.75
N HIS A 15 8.81 -14.44 0.20
CA HIS A 15 8.20 -15.76 0.29
C HIS A 15 7.74 -16.26 -1.09
N ILE A 16 7.26 -17.51 -1.15
CA ILE A 16 6.89 -18.18 -2.41
C ILE A 16 5.89 -17.39 -3.27
N GLY A 17 4.95 -16.67 -2.65
CA GLY A 17 4.01 -15.81 -3.38
C GLY A 17 4.70 -14.68 -4.14
N HIS A 18 5.77 -14.11 -3.57
CA HIS A 18 6.59 -13.11 -4.25
C HIS A 18 7.37 -13.69 -5.42
N ILE A 19 7.86 -14.93 -5.29
CA ILE A 19 8.53 -15.66 -6.38
C ILE A 19 7.56 -15.84 -7.55
N LEU A 20 6.36 -16.35 -7.28
CA LEU A 20 5.34 -16.55 -8.30
C LEU A 20 5.02 -15.24 -9.05
N THR A 21 4.81 -14.16 -8.31
CA THR A 21 4.54 -12.83 -8.90
C THR A 21 5.69 -12.37 -9.80
N ARG A 22 6.95 -12.53 -9.35
CA ARG A 22 8.12 -12.14 -10.16
C ARG A 22 8.24 -12.97 -11.44
N VAL A 23 8.03 -14.28 -11.36
CA VAL A 23 8.06 -15.14 -12.53
C VAL A 23 6.99 -14.75 -13.54
N MET A 24 5.75 -14.55 -13.07
CA MET A 24 4.63 -14.17 -13.94
C MET A 24 4.86 -12.84 -14.65
N LYS A 25 5.31 -11.81 -13.92
CA LYS A 25 5.55 -10.50 -14.54
C LYS A 25 6.81 -10.43 -15.40
N ASP A 26 7.80 -11.33 -15.20
CA ASP A 26 8.99 -11.40 -16.05
C ASP A 26 8.73 -12.03 -17.41
N ILE A 27 7.76 -12.92 -17.53
CA ILE A 27 7.45 -13.64 -18.78
C ILE A 27 7.17 -12.66 -19.92
N VAL A 28 6.32 -11.65 -19.70
CA VAL A 28 5.90 -10.73 -20.76
C VAL A 28 7.06 -9.84 -21.26
N PRO A 29 7.79 -9.13 -20.39
CA PRO A 29 8.97 -8.36 -20.79
C PRO A 29 10.03 -9.21 -21.47
N ARG A 30 10.31 -10.38 -20.96
CA ARG A 30 11.27 -11.34 -21.54
C ARG A 30 10.86 -11.75 -22.93
N TYR A 31 9.62 -12.14 -23.13
CA TYR A 31 9.07 -12.48 -24.45
C TYR A 31 9.15 -11.31 -25.44
N GLN A 32 8.82 -10.09 -25.00
CA GLN A 32 8.90 -8.90 -25.86
C GLN A 32 10.36 -8.57 -26.25
N THR A 33 11.29 -8.77 -25.33
CA THR A 33 12.73 -8.62 -25.64
C THR A 33 13.19 -9.65 -26.65
N MET A 34 12.79 -10.92 -26.49
CA MET A 34 13.11 -11.99 -27.44
C MET A 34 12.52 -11.75 -28.85
N LYS A 35 11.45 -10.95 -28.93
CA LYS A 35 10.88 -10.47 -30.20
C LYS A 35 11.59 -9.23 -30.76
N GLY A 36 12.74 -8.85 -30.23
CA GLY A 36 13.54 -7.72 -30.70
C GLY A 36 13.07 -6.35 -30.22
N LYS A 37 12.17 -6.28 -29.25
CA LYS A 37 11.72 -5.00 -28.70
C LYS A 37 12.62 -4.54 -27.57
N HIS A 38 12.93 -3.24 -27.53
CA HIS A 38 13.52 -2.63 -26.34
C HIS A 38 12.48 -2.58 -25.21
N VAL A 39 12.86 -3.07 -24.03
CA VAL A 39 12.02 -3.08 -22.82
C VAL A 39 12.82 -2.51 -21.65
N LEU A 40 12.44 -1.34 -21.16
CA LEU A 40 13.02 -0.80 -19.94
C LEU A 40 12.53 -1.63 -18.73
N ARG A 41 13.48 -2.22 -18.00
CA ARG A 41 13.23 -3.12 -16.88
C ARG A 41 13.80 -2.58 -15.59
N LYS A 42 13.30 -1.43 -15.18
CA LYS A 42 13.74 -0.77 -13.95
C LYS A 42 13.11 -1.46 -12.74
N ALA A 43 13.92 -1.90 -11.80
CA ALA A 43 13.46 -2.35 -10.49
C ALA A 43 12.93 -1.18 -9.66
N GLY A 44 12.17 -1.46 -8.60
CA GLY A 44 11.66 -0.45 -7.70
C GLY A 44 11.46 -0.98 -6.29
N TRP A 45 11.39 -0.04 -5.34
CA TRP A 45 11.12 -0.30 -3.93
C TRP A 45 10.00 0.61 -3.42
N ASP A 46 8.95 -0.01 -2.89
CA ASP A 46 7.93 0.68 -2.12
C ASP A 46 8.44 0.85 -0.68
N THR A 47 8.66 2.09 -0.27
CA THR A 47 9.45 2.40 0.92
C THR A 47 8.74 3.29 1.93
N HIS A 48 7.42 3.47 1.80
CA HIS A 48 6.66 4.34 2.69
C HIS A 48 5.24 3.79 2.95
N GLY A 49 4.51 4.52 3.79
CA GLY A 49 3.12 4.21 4.14
C GLY A 49 2.98 3.30 5.34
N LEU A 50 1.73 2.96 5.62
CA LEU A 50 1.31 2.25 6.83
C LEU A 50 2.06 0.93 7.10
N PRO A 51 2.39 0.08 6.11
CA PRO A 51 3.13 -1.15 6.37
C PRO A 51 4.51 -0.92 7.01
N VAL A 52 5.21 0.15 6.60
CA VAL A 52 6.52 0.51 7.16
C VAL A 52 6.36 1.09 8.57
N GLU A 53 5.36 1.97 8.76
CA GLU A 53 5.06 2.57 10.07
C GLU A 53 4.72 1.51 11.11
N LEU A 54 3.84 0.57 10.79
CA LEU A 54 3.44 -0.51 11.69
C LEU A 54 4.60 -1.43 12.08
N GLU A 55 5.52 -1.71 11.16
CA GLU A 55 6.73 -2.49 11.48
C GLU A 55 7.63 -1.74 12.47
N VAL A 56 7.81 -0.44 12.29
CA VAL A 56 8.63 0.39 13.18
C VAL A 56 7.94 0.63 14.52
N GLU A 57 6.61 0.87 14.56
CA GLU A 57 5.84 0.92 15.79
C GLU A 57 6.05 -0.35 16.63
N LYS A 58 5.91 -1.51 15.99
CA LYS A 58 6.12 -2.80 16.65
C LYS A 58 7.55 -2.97 17.15
N LEU A 59 8.53 -2.55 16.37
CA LEU A 59 9.95 -2.63 16.73
C LEU A 59 10.29 -1.75 17.94
N LEU A 60 9.63 -0.59 18.06
CA LEU A 60 9.83 0.38 19.15
C LEU A 60 8.87 0.16 20.32
N GLY A 61 7.92 -0.79 20.23
CA GLY A 61 6.92 -1.05 21.27
C GLY A 61 5.90 0.07 21.43
N MET A 62 5.61 0.79 20.37
CA MET A 62 4.65 1.91 20.35
C MET A 62 3.24 1.43 20.03
N ASP A 63 2.22 2.17 20.49
CA ASP A 63 0.81 1.92 20.19
C ASP A 63 0.13 3.15 19.57
N GLY A 64 0.45 3.40 18.31
CA GLY A 64 -0.23 4.37 17.48
C GLY A 64 0.33 5.78 17.53
N LYS A 65 -0.43 6.69 16.95
CA LYS A 65 -0.01 8.05 16.60
C LYS A 65 0.49 8.88 17.78
N GLN A 66 -0.14 8.75 18.96
CA GLN A 66 0.24 9.55 20.14
C GLN A 66 1.66 9.20 20.63
N ASP A 67 2.05 7.94 20.55
CA ASP A 67 3.38 7.52 20.97
C ASP A 67 4.44 7.95 19.94
N ILE A 68 4.09 7.95 18.65
CA ILE A 68 4.95 8.49 17.58
C ILE A 68 5.18 9.99 17.80
N GLU A 69 4.14 10.75 18.10
CA GLU A 69 4.25 12.19 18.39
C GLU A 69 5.13 12.49 19.61
N LYS A 70 5.03 11.69 20.68
CA LYS A 70 5.89 11.79 21.88
C LYS A 70 7.35 11.45 21.58
N TYR A 71 7.57 10.41 20.76
CA TYR A 71 8.91 10.01 20.34
C TYR A 71 9.57 11.04 19.45
N GLY A 72 8.79 11.72 18.65
CA GLY A 72 9.19 12.73 17.67
C GLY A 72 9.10 12.20 16.24
N ILE A 73 8.48 12.99 15.38
CA ILE A 73 8.22 12.61 13.97
C ILE A 73 9.53 12.40 13.21
N GLU A 74 10.51 13.27 13.36
CA GLU A 74 11.79 13.18 12.63
C GLU A 74 12.59 11.91 12.98
N PRO A 75 12.85 11.57 14.26
CA PRO A 75 13.53 10.33 14.62
C PRO A 75 12.73 9.08 14.21
N PHE A 76 11.40 9.14 14.24
CA PHE A 76 10.55 8.04 13.77
C PHE A 76 10.71 7.82 12.26
N ILE A 77 10.65 8.88 11.45
CA ILE A 77 10.87 8.80 9.99
C ILE A 77 12.27 8.26 9.68
N LYS A 78 13.29 8.66 10.44
CA LYS A 78 14.64 8.12 10.28
C LYS A 78 14.66 6.61 10.50
N LYS A 79 13.99 6.12 11.54
CA LYS A 79 13.83 4.68 11.79
C LYS A 79 13.08 3.97 10.67
N CYS A 80 12.03 4.57 10.12
CA CYS A 80 11.33 4.03 8.96
C CYS A 80 12.25 3.87 7.76
N LYS A 81 13.03 4.90 7.43
CA LYS A 81 14.02 4.86 6.34
C LYS A 81 15.12 3.81 6.55
N GLU A 82 15.56 3.60 7.77
CA GLU A 82 16.52 2.53 8.11
C GLU A 82 15.88 1.14 7.96
N SER A 83 14.64 0.98 8.40
CA SER A 83 13.91 -0.29 8.41
C SER A 83 13.69 -0.86 7.02
N VAL A 84 13.35 -0.04 6.02
CA VAL A 84 13.01 -0.50 4.66
C VAL A 84 14.19 -1.17 3.95
N TRP A 85 15.43 -0.94 4.37
CA TRP A 85 16.61 -1.54 3.77
C TRP A 85 17.07 -2.84 4.42
N LYS A 86 16.45 -3.21 5.54
CA LYS A 86 16.80 -4.40 6.32
C LYS A 86 16.78 -5.70 5.50
N TYR A 87 15.81 -5.84 4.63
CA TYR A 87 15.61 -7.07 3.85
C TYR A 87 16.01 -6.95 2.37
N LYS A 88 16.53 -5.79 1.94
CA LYS A 88 16.89 -5.52 0.55
C LYS A 88 17.76 -6.62 -0.05
N GLY A 89 18.86 -6.99 0.64
CA GLY A 89 19.78 -8.00 0.15
C GLY A 89 19.18 -9.40 0.00
N GLU A 90 18.19 -9.78 0.84
CA GLU A 90 17.47 -11.04 0.70
C GLU A 90 16.55 -11.02 -0.54
N TRP A 91 15.91 -9.88 -0.80
CA TRP A 91 15.08 -9.69 -1.99
C TRP A 91 15.89 -9.69 -3.28
N GLU A 92 17.07 -9.07 -3.30
CA GLU A 92 17.99 -9.08 -4.44
C GLU A 92 18.47 -10.49 -4.73
N LYS A 93 18.98 -11.21 -3.73
CA LYS A 93 19.41 -12.61 -3.86
C LYS A 93 18.29 -13.54 -4.35
N MET A 94 17.08 -13.37 -3.83
CA MET A 94 15.93 -14.16 -4.30
C MET A 94 15.62 -13.83 -5.76
N SER A 95 15.61 -12.55 -6.13
CA SER A 95 15.34 -12.12 -7.50
C SER A 95 16.36 -12.65 -8.50
N GLU A 96 17.63 -12.62 -8.14
CA GLU A 96 18.74 -13.21 -8.91
C GLU A 96 18.57 -14.74 -9.05
N ARG A 97 18.28 -15.41 -7.94
CA ARG A 97 18.13 -16.87 -7.93
C ARG A 97 16.97 -17.38 -8.81
N VAL A 98 15.88 -16.63 -8.90
CA VAL A 98 14.75 -16.96 -9.79
C VAL A 98 14.92 -16.45 -11.21
N GLY A 99 16.04 -15.77 -11.49
CA GLY A 99 16.34 -15.21 -12.81
C GLY A 99 15.40 -14.06 -13.20
N TYR A 100 14.91 -13.30 -12.21
CA TYR A 100 14.10 -12.11 -12.48
C TYR A 100 14.96 -11.04 -13.16
N TRP A 101 14.64 -10.76 -14.41
CA TRP A 101 15.47 -9.90 -15.26
C TRP A 101 15.06 -8.43 -15.12
N ALA A 102 15.56 -7.77 -14.10
CA ALA A 102 15.34 -6.34 -13.83
C ALA A 102 16.67 -5.64 -13.46
N ASP A 103 16.77 -4.36 -13.78
CA ASP A 103 17.89 -3.51 -13.35
C ASP A 103 17.73 -3.18 -11.86
N MET A 104 18.46 -3.92 -11.03
CA MET A 104 18.52 -3.75 -9.58
C MET A 104 19.56 -2.73 -9.15
N ASP A 105 20.49 -2.32 -10.03
CA ASP A 105 21.56 -1.37 -9.72
C ASP A 105 21.03 0.07 -9.73
N ASN A 106 20.02 0.33 -10.58
CA ASN A 106 19.41 1.66 -10.73
C ASN A 106 17.89 1.63 -10.42
N PRO A 107 17.48 1.16 -9.23
CA PRO A 107 16.07 1.08 -8.89
C PRO A 107 15.47 2.47 -8.67
N TYR A 108 14.16 2.60 -8.82
CA TYR A 108 13.45 3.74 -8.25
C TYR A 108 13.03 3.43 -6.82
N VAL A 109 13.02 4.47 -5.98
CA VAL A 109 12.67 4.39 -4.56
C VAL A 109 11.58 5.40 -4.29
N THR A 110 10.46 4.95 -3.75
CA THR A 110 9.27 5.80 -3.68
C THR A 110 9.37 6.96 -2.69
N TYR A 111 10.30 6.94 -1.73
CA TYR A 111 10.56 8.08 -0.86
C TYR A 111 11.60 9.07 -1.40
N ASP A 112 12.25 8.77 -2.54
CA ASP A 112 13.22 9.69 -3.14
C ASP A 112 12.54 10.94 -3.70
N ASP A 113 13.16 12.08 -3.53
CA ASP A 113 12.64 13.38 -3.96
C ASP A 113 12.33 13.39 -5.47
N LYS A 114 13.17 12.77 -6.30
CA LYS A 114 12.94 12.64 -7.75
C LYS A 114 11.67 11.88 -8.09
N TYR A 115 11.35 10.83 -7.31
CA TYR A 115 10.11 10.09 -7.47
C TYR A 115 8.91 10.93 -7.05
N ILE A 116 9.00 11.55 -5.88
CA ILE A 116 7.97 12.43 -5.31
C ILE A 116 7.67 13.59 -6.28
N GLU A 117 8.70 14.24 -6.80
CA GLU A 117 8.58 15.32 -7.78
C GLU A 117 7.82 14.85 -9.05
N SER A 118 8.15 13.67 -9.55
CA SER A 118 7.48 13.08 -10.71
C SER A 118 6.00 12.81 -10.46
N VAL A 119 5.64 12.32 -9.25
CA VAL A 119 4.24 12.12 -8.85
C VAL A 119 3.50 13.45 -8.76
N TRP A 120 4.11 14.46 -8.14
CA TRP A 120 3.53 15.80 -8.06
C TRP A 120 3.34 16.45 -9.43
N TRP A 121 4.28 16.26 -10.34
CA TRP A 121 4.14 16.70 -11.72
C TRP A 121 2.92 16.04 -12.39
N ALA A 122 2.77 14.72 -12.27
CA ALA A 122 1.64 13.99 -12.83
C ALA A 122 0.30 14.47 -12.26
N LEU A 123 0.21 14.64 -10.93
CA LEU A 123 -0.98 15.18 -10.27
C LEU A 123 -1.31 16.60 -10.74
N LYS A 124 -0.30 17.46 -10.93
CA LYS A 124 -0.47 18.81 -11.46
C LYS A 124 -1.05 18.79 -12.88
N GLU A 125 -0.56 17.89 -13.75
CA GLU A 125 -1.09 17.77 -15.11
C GLU A 125 -2.54 17.25 -15.14
N ILE A 126 -2.88 16.32 -14.24
CA ILE A 126 -4.25 15.82 -14.06
C ILE A 126 -5.17 16.97 -13.57
N TRP A 127 -4.69 17.75 -12.61
CA TRP A 127 -5.45 18.90 -12.08
C TRP A 127 -5.69 19.98 -13.14
N LYS A 128 -4.68 20.34 -13.96
CA LYS A 128 -4.86 21.26 -15.07
C LYS A 128 -5.95 20.83 -16.07
N LYS A 129 -6.19 19.54 -16.18
CA LYS A 129 -7.25 18.98 -17.02
C LYS A 129 -8.62 18.95 -16.32
N GLY A 130 -8.75 19.45 -15.08
CA GLY A 130 -9.97 19.43 -14.30
C GLY A 130 -10.42 18.04 -13.84
N LEU A 131 -9.53 17.05 -13.90
CA LEU A 131 -9.84 15.66 -13.53
C LEU A 131 -9.57 15.36 -12.04
N LEU A 132 -8.87 16.23 -11.34
CA LEU A 132 -8.65 16.15 -9.89
C LEU A 132 -9.55 17.17 -9.19
N TYR A 133 -10.44 16.70 -8.33
CA TYR A 133 -11.42 17.52 -7.62
C TYR A 133 -11.67 17.00 -6.20
N LYS A 134 -12.18 17.85 -5.31
CA LYS A 134 -12.67 17.43 -3.99
C LYS A 134 -14.01 16.72 -4.14
N GLY A 135 -14.12 15.53 -3.57
CA GLY A 135 -15.34 14.73 -3.57
C GLY A 135 -15.56 14.06 -2.22
N HIS A 136 -16.77 13.52 -2.03
CA HIS A 136 -17.11 12.72 -0.86
C HIS A 136 -17.29 11.27 -1.28
N LYS A 137 -16.69 10.35 -0.53
CA LYS A 137 -16.83 8.90 -0.74
C LYS A 137 -16.92 8.21 0.61
N ILE A 138 -17.86 7.26 0.73
CA ILE A 138 -17.92 6.38 1.90
C ILE A 138 -16.76 5.37 1.78
N VAL A 139 -15.91 5.33 2.78
CA VAL A 139 -14.77 4.42 2.85
C VAL A 139 -14.70 3.80 4.25
N PRO A 140 -14.21 2.54 4.38
CA PRO A 140 -13.82 2.00 5.67
C PRO A 140 -12.73 2.86 6.30
N TYR A 141 -12.80 3.04 7.60
CA TYR A 141 -11.88 3.90 8.35
C TYR A 141 -11.37 3.18 9.59
N CYS A 142 -10.07 3.21 9.81
CA CYS A 142 -9.45 2.66 11.01
C CYS A 142 -9.27 3.74 12.08
N PRO A 143 -9.99 3.68 13.21
CA PRO A 143 -9.86 4.69 14.26
C PRO A 143 -8.49 4.64 14.98
N ARG A 144 -7.84 3.47 15.02
CA ARG A 144 -6.50 3.33 15.60
C ARG A 144 -5.44 4.04 14.77
N CYS A 145 -5.44 3.78 13.46
CA CYS A 145 -4.46 4.36 12.55
C CYS A 145 -4.82 5.79 12.11
N GLY A 146 -6.08 6.21 12.27
CA GLY A 146 -6.56 7.52 11.80
C GLY A 146 -6.61 7.64 10.28
N THR A 147 -6.70 6.53 9.54
CA THR A 147 -6.62 6.48 8.08
C THR A 147 -7.80 5.75 7.45
N ALA A 148 -8.14 6.12 6.22
CA ALA A 148 -9.02 5.33 5.37
C ALA A 148 -8.32 4.02 4.97
N LEU A 149 -9.09 2.94 4.87
CA LEU A 149 -8.60 1.62 4.50
C LEU A 149 -8.92 1.30 3.04
N SER A 150 -7.99 0.66 2.36
CA SER A 150 -8.23 0.04 1.06
C SER A 150 -9.08 -1.23 1.19
N SER A 151 -9.71 -1.66 0.11
CA SER A 151 -10.44 -2.93 0.07
C SER A 151 -9.57 -4.14 0.39
N HIS A 152 -8.29 -4.08 0.04
CA HIS A 152 -7.32 -5.14 0.34
C HIS A 152 -7.04 -5.24 1.84
N GLU A 153 -6.84 -4.13 2.52
CA GLU A 153 -6.63 -4.08 3.98
C GLU A 153 -7.88 -4.56 4.73
N VAL A 154 -9.06 -4.15 4.29
CA VAL A 154 -10.34 -4.60 4.86
C VAL A 154 -10.49 -6.11 4.72
N ALA A 155 -10.17 -6.68 3.54
CA ALA A 155 -10.28 -8.11 3.29
C ALA A 155 -9.42 -8.97 4.24
N GLN A 156 -8.30 -8.45 4.71
CA GLN A 156 -7.43 -9.14 5.67
C GLN A 156 -7.89 -9.06 7.11
N GLY A 157 -8.81 -8.15 7.44
CA GLY A 157 -9.27 -7.87 8.80
C GLY A 157 -10.55 -8.59 9.21
N TYR A 158 -11.16 -9.39 8.35
CA TYR A 158 -12.39 -10.11 8.69
C TYR A 158 -12.18 -11.15 9.78
N LYS A 159 -13.04 -11.10 10.80
CA LYS A 159 -13.11 -12.09 11.88
C LYS A 159 -14.52 -12.15 12.43
N ASP A 160 -14.88 -13.30 12.99
CA ASP A 160 -16.14 -13.45 13.70
C ASP A 160 -16.12 -12.68 15.04
N VAL A 161 -17.11 -11.82 15.22
CA VAL A 161 -17.30 -11.05 16.44
C VAL A 161 -18.74 -11.22 16.94
N LYS A 162 -18.92 -11.18 18.27
CA LYS A 162 -20.23 -11.13 18.89
C LYS A 162 -20.51 -9.70 19.33
N GLU A 163 -21.53 -9.10 18.73
CA GLU A 163 -21.96 -7.74 19.04
C GLU A 163 -23.46 -7.70 19.30
N THR A 164 -23.90 -6.74 20.11
CA THR A 164 -25.33 -6.52 20.35
C THR A 164 -25.92 -5.76 19.17
N SER A 165 -26.88 -6.38 18.50
CA SER A 165 -27.65 -5.74 17.44
C SER A 165 -28.95 -5.18 18.00
N VAL A 166 -29.43 -4.08 17.42
CA VAL A 166 -30.69 -3.44 17.78
C VAL A 166 -31.60 -3.37 16.56
N PHE A 167 -32.85 -3.77 16.77
CA PHE A 167 -33.94 -3.57 15.80
C PHE A 167 -34.86 -2.50 16.34
N VAL A 168 -34.94 -1.35 15.67
CA VAL A 168 -35.74 -0.21 16.09
C VAL A 168 -37.01 -0.14 15.26
N ARG A 169 -38.17 0.00 15.95
CA ARG A 169 -39.44 0.18 15.31
C ARG A 169 -39.80 1.67 15.27
N PHE A 170 -39.89 2.24 14.10
CA PHE A 170 -40.37 3.61 13.89
C PHE A 170 -41.82 3.62 13.53
N LYS A 171 -42.67 4.22 14.37
CA LYS A 171 -44.13 4.31 14.13
C LYS A 171 -44.43 5.18 12.90
N ILE A 172 -45.28 4.70 12.01
CA ILE A 172 -45.74 5.48 10.87
C ILE A 172 -46.74 6.51 11.36
N LYS A 173 -46.51 7.78 11.03
CA LYS A 173 -47.39 8.88 11.44
C LYS A 173 -48.79 8.73 10.79
N GLY A 174 -49.84 8.77 11.62
CA GLY A 174 -51.22 8.64 11.16
C GLY A 174 -51.72 7.20 11.00
N GLU A 175 -50.90 6.20 11.30
CA GLU A 175 -51.31 4.80 11.22
C GLU A 175 -51.20 4.12 12.57
N GLU A 176 -52.23 3.36 12.95
CA GLU A 176 -52.18 2.54 14.16
C GLU A 176 -51.54 1.18 13.87
N ASN A 177 -50.66 0.74 14.78
CA ASN A 177 -49.98 -0.56 14.75
C ASN A 177 -49.12 -0.85 13.49
N ARG A 178 -48.73 0.19 12.73
CA ARG A 178 -47.78 0.05 11.61
C ARG A 178 -46.47 0.76 11.92
N TYR A 179 -45.36 0.07 11.60
CA TYR A 179 -44.00 0.52 11.92
C TYR A 179 -43.07 0.20 10.77
N PHE A 180 -42.07 1.05 10.55
CA PHE A 180 -40.88 0.67 9.84
C PHE A 180 -39.92 0.00 10.82
N LEU A 181 -39.33 -1.12 10.41
CA LEU A 181 -38.30 -1.79 11.16
C LEU A 181 -36.95 -1.44 10.54
N ALA A 182 -36.05 -0.93 11.35
CA ALA A 182 -34.64 -0.65 10.95
C ALA A 182 -33.67 -1.42 11.85
N TRP A 183 -32.74 -2.01 11.23
CA TRP A 183 -31.59 -2.70 11.87
C TRP A 183 -30.35 -1.86 11.74
#